data_7314bd151f6164157ce4123b817547cf
#
_entry.id   7314bd151f6164157ce4123b817547cf
#
_cell.length_a   1.000
_cell.length_b   1.000
_cell.length_c   1.000
_cell.angle_alpha   90.00
_cell.angle_beta   90.00
_cell.angle_gamma   90.00
#
_symmetry.space_group_name_H-M   'P 1'
#
loop_
_entity.id
_entity.type
_entity.pdbx_description
1 polymer ?
#
loop_
_entity_poly.entity_id
_entity_poly.type
_entity_poly.pdbx_seq_one_letter_code
_entity_poly.pdbx_strand_id
1 'polypeptide(L)'
;DKSSSHLETDALQQISKALGVTLDEIVNIEVLKKGMTNRSFLFTCKGQKYIMRIPGEGTDRLINRKEEADVYRVLEGKQICDDVVYMNPDNGYKITAYLEGARSCDSTNKEDLQRCMAKLREFHQSKLKVKHTFDPFKQIEFYQSLWNGQSSYYKDHAEIQKKILGLKSFVEKYKAE
;
A
#
# COMPACT_ATOMS: atom_id res chain seq x y z
N ASP A 1 15.09 -18.54 14.67
CA ASP A 1 14.78 -17.15 14.28
C ASP A 1 13.87 -16.48 15.29
N LYS A 2 14.49 -15.86 16.32
CA LYS A 2 13.76 -15.17 17.41
C LYS A 2 12.98 -13.91 16.94
N SER A 3 13.35 -13.31 15.84
CA SER A 3 12.69 -12.09 15.33
C SER A 3 11.33 -12.40 14.65
N SER A 4 11.19 -13.59 14.10
CA SER A 4 9.95 -14.04 13.46
C SER A 4 8.83 -14.28 14.47
N SER A 5 9.16 -14.89 15.62
CA SER A 5 8.18 -15.24 16.66
C SER A 5 7.62 -14.01 17.39
N HIS A 6 8.40 -12.95 17.59
CA HIS A 6 7.90 -11.71 18.20
C HIS A 6 6.95 -10.96 17.31
N LEU A 7 7.22 -10.90 16.00
CA LEU A 7 6.34 -10.26 15.03
C LEU A 7 5.00 -10.98 14.86
N GLU A 8 5.01 -12.32 14.93
CA GLU A 8 3.78 -13.12 14.90
C GLU A 8 2.93 -12.88 16.16
N THR A 9 3.56 -12.80 17.33
CA THR A 9 2.86 -12.54 18.58
C THR A 9 2.23 -11.15 18.60
N ASP A 10 2.96 -10.14 18.15
CA ASP A 10 2.44 -8.76 18.06
C ASP A 10 1.30 -8.67 17.04
N ALA A 11 1.43 -9.31 15.87
CA ALA A 11 0.39 -9.39 14.87
C ALA A 11 -0.89 -10.02 15.41
N LEU A 12 -0.78 -11.13 16.14
CA LEU A 12 -1.92 -11.81 16.75
C LEU A 12 -2.63 -10.93 17.79
N GLN A 13 -1.88 -10.22 18.61
CA GLN A 13 -2.44 -9.27 19.57
C GLN A 13 -3.18 -8.12 18.88
N GLN A 14 -2.62 -7.59 17.79
CA GLN A 14 -3.27 -6.55 16.99
C GLN A 14 -4.55 -7.06 16.32
N ILE A 15 -4.55 -8.28 15.77
CA ILE A 15 -5.75 -8.89 15.20
C ILE A 15 -6.83 -9.09 16.27
N SER A 16 -6.47 -9.64 17.42
CA SER A 16 -7.38 -9.85 18.56
C SER A 16 -8.04 -8.53 18.97
N LYS A 17 -7.25 -7.48 19.13
CA LYS A 17 -7.72 -6.16 19.52
C LYS A 17 -8.59 -5.51 18.43
N ALA A 18 -8.19 -5.62 17.17
CA ALA A 18 -8.89 -5.00 16.05
C ALA A 18 -10.25 -5.65 15.77
N LEU A 19 -10.34 -6.97 15.86
CA LEU A 19 -11.56 -7.72 15.59
C LEU A 19 -12.41 -8.02 16.86
N GLY A 20 -11.89 -7.69 18.03
CA GLY A 20 -12.57 -7.98 19.31
C GLY A 20 -12.74 -9.48 19.57
N VAL A 21 -11.73 -10.26 19.23
CA VAL A 21 -11.72 -11.73 19.34
C VAL A 21 -10.60 -12.20 20.26
N THR A 22 -10.72 -13.42 20.78
CA THR A 22 -9.63 -14.06 21.55
C THR A 22 -8.57 -14.63 20.62
N LEU A 23 -7.37 -14.88 21.14
CA LEU A 23 -6.28 -15.46 20.34
C LEU A 23 -6.64 -16.86 19.84
N ASP A 24 -7.41 -17.63 20.59
CA ASP A 24 -7.86 -18.99 20.23
C ASP A 24 -8.85 -19.01 19.05
N GLU A 25 -9.51 -17.90 18.78
CA GLU A 25 -10.42 -17.76 17.64
C GLU A 25 -9.67 -17.46 16.32
N ILE A 26 -8.37 -17.18 16.40
CA ILE A 26 -7.51 -16.90 15.25
C ILE A 26 -6.76 -18.18 14.89
N VAL A 27 -7.12 -18.80 13.77
CA VAL A 27 -6.60 -20.10 13.33
C VAL A 27 -6.08 -20.07 11.91
N ASN A 28 -5.38 -21.13 11.50
CA ASN A 28 -4.87 -21.30 10.13
C ASN A 28 -4.02 -20.12 9.64
N ILE A 29 -3.06 -19.70 10.45
CA ILE A 29 -2.17 -18.59 10.14
C ILE A 29 -1.13 -19.05 9.11
N GLU A 30 -1.09 -18.38 7.96
CA GLU A 30 -0.18 -18.66 6.87
C GLU A 30 0.51 -17.37 6.40
N VAL A 31 1.83 -17.42 6.25
CA VAL A 31 2.60 -16.29 5.69
C VAL A 31 2.47 -16.30 4.17
N LEU A 32 1.79 -15.29 3.60
CA LEU A 32 1.57 -15.19 2.15
C LEU A 32 2.79 -14.64 1.42
N LYS A 33 3.37 -13.56 1.92
CA LYS A 33 4.49 -12.90 1.25
C LYS A 33 5.36 -12.13 2.24
N LYS A 34 6.67 -12.29 2.10
CA LYS A 34 7.69 -11.44 2.72
C LYS A 34 8.16 -10.44 1.67
N GLY A 35 7.49 -9.29 1.57
CA GLY A 35 7.94 -8.18 0.71
C GLY A 35 8.90 -7.25 1.45
N MET A 36 9.63 -6.41 0.72
CA MET A 36 10.52 -5.40 1.31
C MET A 36 9.76 -4.35 2.13
N THR A 37 8.57 -3.96 1.68
CA THR A 37 7.79 -2.90 2.30
C THR A 37 6.62 -3.39 3.16
N ASN A 38 6.17 -4.62 2.96
CA ASN A 38 5.04 -5.19 3.68
C ASN A 38 5.20 -6.70 3.87
N ARG A 39 4.69 -7.19 5.00
CA ARG A 39 4.49 -8.63 5.27
C ARG A 39 2.98 -8.89 5.31
N SER A 40 2.55 -10.00 4.73
CA SER A 40 1.14 -10.37 4.68
C SER A 40 0.92 -11.77 5.24
N PHE A 41 -0.11 -11.89 6.08
CA PHE A 41 -0.53 -13.14 6.69
C PHE A 41 -1.99 -13.41 6.34
N LEU A 42 -2.27 -14.64 5.94
CA LEU A 42 -3.63 -15.15 5.85
C LEU A 42 -3.99 -15.76 7.21
N PHE A 43 -5.19 -15.52 7.69
CA PHE A 43 -5.72 -16.18 8.89
C PHE A 43 -7.23 -16.36 8.78
N THR A 44 -7.76 -17.27 9.59
CA THR A 44 -9.20 -17.53 9.68
C THR A 44 -9.69 -17.14 11.06
N CYS A 45 -10.81 -16.44 11.12
CA CYS A 45 -11.48 -16.08 12.35
C CYS A 45 -12.99 -16.25 12.18
N LYS A 46 -13.63 -17.00 13.07
CA LYS A 46 -15.08 -17.27 13.02
C LYS A 46 -15.57 -17.78 11.66
N GLY A 47 -14.78 -18.65 11.03
CA GLY A 47 -15.11 -19.25 9.73
C GLY A 47 -14.87 -18.36 8.52
N GLN A 48 -14.41 -17.12 8.69
CA GLN A 48 -14.07 -16.20 7.61
C GLN A 48 -12.55 -16.00 7.50
N LYS A 49 -12.05 -15.92 6.27
CA LYS A 49 -10.64 -15.67 5.98
C LYS A 49 -10.36 -14.19 5.84
N TYR A 50 -9.21 -13.78 6.37
CA TYR A 50 -8.71 -12.39 6.33
C TYR A 50 -7.24 -12.36 5.98
N ILE A 51 -6.81 -11.22 5.47
CA ILE A 51 -5.40 -10.90 5.26
C ILE A 51 -5.00 -9.77 6.20
N MET A 52 -3.96 -10.00 7.00
CA MET A 52 -3.29 -8.98 7.79
C MET A 52 -2.05 -8.51 7.06
N ARG A 53 -1.93 -7.21 6.85
CA ARG A 53 -0.72 -6.57 6.34
C ARG A 53 -0.01 -5.82 7.45
N ILE A 54 1.27 -6.11 7.63
CA ILE A 54 2.17 -5.43 8.54
C ILE A 54 3.23 -4.68 7.73
N PRO A 55 3.43 -3.39 7.95
CA PRO A 55 4.52 -2.64 7.32
C PRO A 55 5.89 -3.22 7.66
N GLY A 56 6.79 -3.21 6.68
CA GLY A 56 8.19 -3.56 6.90
C GLY A 56 8.94 -2.51 7.73
N GLU A 57 9.98 -2.92 8.41
CA GLU A 57 10.83 -2.03 9.18
C GLU A 57 11.44 -0.93 8.30
N GLY A 58 11.50 0.30 8.83
CA GLY A 58 12.10 1.45 8.13
C GLY A 58 11.23 2.07 7.03
N THR A 59 10.03 1.55 6.77
CA THR A 59 9.13 2.10 5.74
C THR A 59 8.37 3.35 6.17
N ASP A 60 8.41 3.71 7.45
CA ASP A 60 7.70 4.87 8.01
C ASP A 60 8.14 6.20 7.39
N ARG A 61 9.40 6.28 6.95
CA ARG A 61 9.93 7.44 6.25
C ARG A 61 9.57 7.48 4.77
N LEU A 62 9.19 6.34 4.18
CA LEU A 62 8.91 6.20 2.74
C LEU A 62 7.43 6.32 2.42
N ILE A 63 6.57 5.90 3.35
CA ILE A 63 5.12 5.80 3.14
C ILE A 63 4.40 6.58 4.23
N ASN A 64 3.60 7.56 3.81
CA ASN A 64 2.72 8.30 4.71
C ASN A 64 1.47 7.47 5.02
N ARG A 65 1.42 6.85 6.19
CA ARG A 65 0.33 5.95 6.59
C ARG A 65 -1.00 6.66 6.79
N LYS A 66 -0.99 7.94 7.14
CA LYS A 66 -2.21 8.75 7.28
C LYS A 66 -2.83 9.05 5.93
N GLU A 67 -2.00 9.42 4.95
CA GLU A 67 -2.46 9.63 3.56
C GLU A 67 -2.99 8.32 2.95
N GLU A 68 -2.31 7.20 3.18
CA GLU A 68 -2.79 5.89 2.76
C GLU A 68 -4.16 5.57 3.36
N ALA A 69 -4.36 5.81 4.67
CA ALA A 69 -5.65 5.61 5.32
C ALA A 69 -6.75 6.52 4.77
N ASP A 70 -6.42 7.76 4.42
CA ASP A 70 -7.36 8.68 3.77
C ASP A 70 -7.82 8.19 2.41
N VAL A 71 -6.93 7.61 1.61
CA VAL A 71 -7.28 6.97 0.32
C VAL A 71 -8.27 5.83 0.54
N TYR A 72 -7.99 4.91 1.46
CA TYR A 72 -8.90 3.79 1.72
C TYR A 72 -10.27 4.26 2.23
N ARG A 73 -10.33 5.32 3.02
CA ARG A 73 -11.59 5.91 3.48
C ARG A 73 -12.43 6.46 2.32
N VAL A 74 -11.79 7.09 1.33
CA VAL A 74 -12.46 7.58 0.11
C VAL A 74 -12.95 6.44 -0.79
N LEU A 75 -12.23 5.29 -0.78
CA LEU A 75 -12.58 4.10 -1.56
C LEU A 75 -13.61 3.20 -0.89
N GLU A 76 -13.94 3.44 0.38
CA GLU A 76 -14.87 2.61 1.14
C GLU A 76 -16.23 2.48 0.43
N GLY A 77 -16.73 1.26 0.32
CA GLY A 77 -18.02 0.95 -0.31
C GLY A 77 -18.08 1.08 -1.83
N LYS A 78 -16.98 1.43 -2.50
CA LYS A 78 -16.96 1.65 -3.96
C LYS A 78 -16.56 0.42 -4.78
N GLN A 79 -16.26 -0.71 -4.13
CA GLN A 79 -15.87 -1.97 -4.78
C GLN A 79 -14.67 -1.84 -5.75
N ILE A 80 -13.75 -0.93 -5.46
CA ILE A 80 -12.54 -0.67 -6.25
C ILE A 80 -11.32 -1.38 -5.65
N CYS A 81 -11.33 -1.58 -4.35
CA CYS A 81 -10.28 -2.27 -3.60
C CYS A 81 -10.87 -3.34 -2.68
N ASP A 82 -9.99 -4.07 -1.99
CA ASP A 82 -10.36 -5.04 -0.97
C ASP A 82 -11.20 -4.38 0.14
N ASP A 83 -12.14 -5.12 0.71
CA ASP A 83 -12.90 -4.65 1.87
C ASP A 83 -11.98 -4.55 3.08
N VAL A 84 -11.71 -3.31 3.50
CA VAL A 84 -10.89 -3.02 4.67
C VAL A 84 -11.75 -3.15 5.93
N VAL A 85 -11.42 -4.14 6.75
CA VAL A 85 -12.08 -4.40 8.02
C VAL A 85 -11.47 -3.56 9.15
N TYR A 86 -10.16 -3.36 9.09
CA TYR A 86 -9.42 -2.57 10.05
C TYR A 86 -8.22 -1.89 9.38
N MET A 87 -7.98 -0.65 9.75
CA MET A 87 -6.77 0.06 9.36
C MET A 87 -6.34 1.04 10.45
N ASN A 88 -5.08 0.97 10.85
CA ASN A 88 -4.48 1.89 11.81
C ASN A 88 -3.58 2.89 11.07
N PRO A 89 -3.92 4.19 11.05
CA PRO A 89 -3.13 5.20 10.35
C PRO A 89 -1.81 5.54 11.05
N ASP A 90 -1.61 5.13 12.30
CA ASP A 90 -0.39 5.44 13.06
C ASP A 90 0.71 4.42 12.77
N ASN A 91 0.38 3.13 12.69
CA ASN A 91 1.34 2.06 12.43
C ASN A 91 1.21 1.40 11.05
N GLY A 92 0.15 1.70 10.30
CA GLY A 92 -0.11 1.17 8.97
C GLY A 92 -0.57 -0.29 8.93
N TYR A 93 -0.94 -0.87 10.06
CA TYR A 93 -1.51 -2.21 10.10
C TYR A 93 -2.90 -2.20 9.45
N LYS A 94 -3.13 -3.17 8.58
CA LYS A 94 -4.38 -3.28 7.83
C LYS A 94 -4.87 -4.72 7.80
N ILE A 95 -6.17 -4.92 8.05
CA ILE A 95 -6.85 -6.20 7.88
C ILE A 95 -7.91 -6.04 6.79
N THR A 96 -7.86 -6.92 5.80
CA THR A 96 -8.85 -6.99 4.72
C THR A 96 -9.53 -8.34 4.68
N ALA A 97 -10.78 -8.36 4.20
CA ALA A 97 -11.46 -9.61 3.91
C ALA A 97 -10.74 -10.33 2.75
N TYR A 98 -10.60 -11.66 2.87
CA TYR A 98 -10.05 -12.47 1.80
C TYR A 98 -11.07 -12.69 0.70
N LEU A 99 -10.68 -12.46 -0.54
CA LEU A 99 -11.53 -12.70 -1.70
C LEU A 99 -11.26 -14.11 -2.23
N GLU A 100 -12.20 -15.02 -1.99
CA GLU A 100 -12.10 -16.38 -2.52
C GLU A 100 -12.20 -16.37 -4.05
N GLY A 101 -11.39 -17.22 -4.68
CA GLY A 101 -11.31 -17.31 -6.14
C GLY A 101 -10.64 -16.14 -6.83
N ALA A 102 -10.11 -15.16 -6.09
CA ALA A 102 -9.32 -14.08 -6.68
C ALA A 102 -7.99 -14.63 -7.23
N ARG A 103 -7.62 -14.15 -8.40
CA ARG A 103 -6.32 -14.41 -9.03
C ARG A 103 -5.74 -13.13 -9.62
N SER A 104 -4.46 -13.14 -9.85
CA SER A 104 -3.80 -12.03 -10.57
C SER A 104 -4.29 -11.94 -12.01
N CYS A 105 -4.32 -10.71 -12.53
CA CYS A 105 -4.58 -10.46 -13.94
C CYS A 105 -3.46 -11.09 -14.78
N ASP A 106 -3.83 -11.85 -15.81
CA ASP A 106 -2.89 -12.33 -16.81
C ASP A 106 -2.71 -11.28 -17.90
N SER A 107 -1.52 -10.68 -17.96
CA SER A 107 -1.19 -9.62 -18.92
C SER A 107 -1.16 -10.09 -20.38
N THR A 108 -1.18 -11.41 -20.64
CA THR A 108 -1.26 -12.00 -21.97
C THR A 108 -2.71 -12.32 -22.38
N ASN A 109 -3.64 -12.30 -21.44
CA ASN A 109 -5.06 -12.58 -21.67
C ASN A 109 -5.81 -11.30 -21.99
N LYS A 110 -6.37 -11.21 -23.20
CA LYS A 110 -7.09 -10.03 -23.69
C LYS A 110 -8.33 -9.68 -22.85
N GLU A 111 -9.07 -10.68 -22.37
CA GLU A 111 -10.28 -10.46 -21.55
C GLU A 111 -9.90 -9.90 -20.17
N ASP A 112 -8.84 -10.42 -19.57
CA ASP A 112 -8.33 -9.90 -18.31
C ASP A 112 -7.90 -8.43 -18.45
N LEU A 113 -7.17 -8.11 -19.52
CA LEU A 113 -6.76 -6.73 -19.81
C LEU A 113 -7.97 -5.81 -20.01
N GLN A 114 -8.98 -6.25 -20.74
CA GLN A 114 -10.20 -5.46 -20.95
C GLN A 114 -10.91 -5.19 -19.62
N ARG A 115 -11.04 -6.17 -18.74
CA ARG A 115 -11.63 -6.01 -17.41
C ARG A 115 -10.84 -5.03 -16.54
N CYS A 116 -9.51 -5.17 -16.52
CA CYS A 116 -8.66 -4.25 -15.78
C CYS A 116 -8.77 -2.81 -16.29
N MET A 117 -8.77 -2.61 -17.61
CA MET A 117 -8.89 -1.29 -18.20
C MET A 117 -10.28 -0.68 -17.99
N ALA A 118 -11.34 -1.49 -18.02
CA ALA A 118 -12.69 -1.03 -17.72
C ALA A 118 -12.79 -0.56 -16.26
N LYS A 119 -12.22 -1.31 -15.32
CA LYS A 119 -12.17 -0.94 -13.89
C LYS A 119 -11.36 0.32 -13.62
N LEU A 120 -10.23 0.48 -14.30
CA LEU A 120 -9.41 1.69 -14.22
C LEU A 120 -10.17 2.91 -14.76
N ARG A 121 -10.90 2.75 -15.86
CA ARG A 121 -11.76 3.81 -16.43
C ARG A 121 -12.86 4.22 -15.45
N GLU A 122 -13.56 3.26 -14.86
CA GLU A 122 -14.58 3.50 -13.84
C GLU A 122 -14.00 4.31 -12.67
N PHE A 123 -12.82 3.91 -12.17
CA PHE A 123 -12.10 4.62 -11.13
C PHE A 123 -11.81 6.08 -11.51
N HIS A 124 -11.27 6.34 -12.71
CA HIS A 124 -10.99 7.70 -13.18
C HIS A 124 -12.26 8.53 -13.35
N GLN A 125 -13.34 7.92 -13.87
CA GLN A 125 -14.63 8.60 -14.06
C GLN A 125 -15.32 8.96 -12.75
N SER A 126 -15.05 8.24 -11.68
CA SER A 126 -15.62 8.52 -10.36
C SER A 126 -15.09 9.81 -9.74
N LYS A 127 -14.00 10.39 -10.28
CA LYS A 127 -13.42 11.70 -9.88
C LYS A 127 -13.24 11.84 -8.37
N LEU A 128 -12.79 10.77 -7.73
CA LEU A 128 -12.57 10.75 -6.28
C LEU A 128 -11.46 11.73 -5.91
N LYS A 129 -11.64 12.44 -4.81
CA LYS A 129 -10.66 13.40 -4.29
C LYS A 129 -10.20 12.98 -2.91
N VAL A 130 -8.91 13.11 -2.66
CA VAL A 130 -8.27 12.98 -1.35
C VAL A 130 -7.79 14.33 -0.85
N LYS A 131 -7.48 14.44 0.44
CA LYS A 131 -7.08 15.72 1.07
C LYS A 131 -5.64 16.14 0.74
N HIS A 132 -4.84 15.23 0.23
CA HIS A 132 -3.43 15.46 -0.10
C HIS A 132 -3.20 15.40 -1.60
N THR A 133 -2.11 16.01 -2.06
CA THR A 133 -1.69 16.03 -3.46
C THR A 133 -0.33 15.38 -3.59
N PHE A 134 -0.19 14.44 -4.52
CA PHE A 134 1.10 13.86 -4.86
C PHE A 134 1.90 14.85 -5.72
N ASP A 135 3.07 15.24 -5.24
CA ASP A 135 4.01 16.08 -5.97
C ASP A 135 5.29 15.30 -6.27
N PRO A 136 5.53 14.89 -7.52
CA PRO A 136 6.70 14.09 -7.88
C PRO A 136 8.02 14.82 -7.61
N PHE A 137 8.07 16.15 -7.74
CA PHE A 137 9.29 16.92 -7.51
C PHE A 137 9.63 17.02 -6.04
N LYS A 138 8.64 17.25 -5.18
CA LYS A 138 8.82 17.17 -3.72
C LYS A 138 9.26 15.78 -3.28
N GLN A 139 8.75 14.74 -3.94
CA GLN A 139 9.13 13.36 -3.65
C GLN A 139 10.58 13.09 -4.03
N ILE A 140 11.06 13.62 -5.16
CA ILE A 140 12.48 13.54 -5.56
C ILE A 140 13.36 14.23 -4.51
N GLU A 141 13.03 15.46 -4.11
CA GLU A 141 13.75 16.21 -3.09
C GLU A 141 13.79 15.44 -1.75
N PHE A 142 12.67 14.87 -1.34
CA PHE A 142 12.57 14.06 -0.13
C PHE A 142 13.49 12.83 -0.19
N TYR A 143 13.44 12.04 -1.26
CA TYR A 143 14.31 10.86 -1.41
C TYR A 143 15.79 11.24 -1.43
N GLN A 144 16.14 12.34 -2.08
CA GLN A 144 17.52 12.84 -2.07
C GLN A 144 17.99 13.23 -0.67
N SER A 145 17.11 13.82 0.15
CA SER A 145 17.45 14.17 1.53
C SER A 145 17.81 12.95 2.39
N LEU A 146 17.31 11.75 2.02
CA LEU A 146 17.62 10.50 2.71
C LEU A 146 19.03 9.96 2.38
N TRP A 147 19.69 10.49 1.35
CA TRP A 147 21.01 10.03 0.92
C TRP A 147 22.16 10.52 1.84
N ASN A 148 21.88 11.41 2.78
CA ASN A 148 22.87 11.94 3.73
C ASN A 148 24.16 12.45 3.05
N GLY A 149 24.02 13.12 1.90
CA GLY A 149 25.15 13.64 1.12
C GLY A 149 25.89 12.61 0.25
N GLN A 150 25.42 11.38 0.19
CA GLN A 150 25.99 10.37 -0.71
C GLN A 150 25.66 10.71 -2.16
N SER A 151 26.59 10.43 -3.06
CA SER A 151 26.40 10.58 -4.49
C SER A 151 25.76 9.33 -5.10
N SER A 152 25.04 9.51 -6.22
CA SER A 152 24.55 8.40 -7.03
C SER A 152 25.72 7.61 -7.64
N TYR A 153 25.55 6.29 -7.76
CA TYR A 153 26.48 5.43 -8.50
C TYR A 153 26.41 5.60 -10.02
N TYR A 154 25.35 6.23 -10.52
CA TYR A 154 25.16 6.44 -11.97
C TYR A 154 25.87 7.72 -12.42
N LYS A 155 26.76 7.61 -13.44
CA LYS A 155 27.58 8.70 -13.93
C LYS A 155 26.79 9.86 -14.54
N ASP A 156 25.65 9.54 -15.13
CA ASP A 156 24.74 10.50 -15.81
C ASP A 156 23.65 11.06 -14.88
N HIS A 157 23.68 10.71 -13.60
CA HIS A 157 22.63 11.11 -12.64
C HIS A 157 22.39 12.62 -12.63
N ALA A 158 23.45 13.43 -12.56
CA ALA A 158 23.32 14.88 -12.47
C ALA A 158 22.68 15.47 -13.73
N GLU A 159 23.02 14.95 -14.92
CA GLU A 159 22.45 15.39 -16.20
C GLU A 159 20.96 15.03 -16.28
N ILE A 160 20.62 13.78 -15.95
CA ILE A 160 19.23 13.30 -15.97
C ILE A 160 18.38 14.06 -14.95
N GLN A 161 18.90 14.28 -13.74
CA GLN A 161 18.22 15.07 -12.72
C GLN A 161 17.91 16.49 -13.20
N LYS A 162 18.88 17.16 -13.84
CA LYS A 162 18.68 18.50 -14.40
C LYS A 162 17.57 18.51 -15.45
N LYS A 163 17.53 17.50 -16.34
CA LYS A 163 16.46 17.35 -17.34
C LYS A 163 15.10 17.16 -16.69
N ILE A 164 14.99 16.30 -15.67
CA ILE A 164 13.74 16.03 -14.94
C ILE A 164 13.26 17.29 -14.23
N LEU A 165 14.13 17.98 -13.50
CA LEU A 165 13.78 19.23 -12.80
C LEU A 165 13.37 20.35 -13.77
N GLY A 166 13.92 20.36 -14.99
CA GLY A 166 13.52 21.26 -16.06
C GLY A 166 12.07 21.11 -16.51
N LEU A 167 11.46 19.94 -16.27
CA LEU A 167 10.04 19.68 -16.57
C LEU A 167 9.08 20.22 -15.49
N LYS A 168 9.58 20.69 -14.35
CA LYS A 168 8.74 21.14 -13.23
C LYS A 168 7.75 22.22 -13.65
N SER A 169 8.21 23.25 -14.35
CA SER A 169 7.35 24.34 -14.81
C SER A 169 6.28 23.88 -15.81
N PHE A 170 6.58 22.88 -16.63
CA PHE A 170 5.60 22.29 -17.54
C PHE A 170 4.52 21.54 -16.77
N VAL A 171 4.89 20.69 -15.82
CA VAL A 171 3.95 19.92 -15.01
C VAL A 171 3.07 20.83 -14.13
N GLU A 172 3.63 21.90 -13.58
CA GLU A 172 2.88 22.85 -12.74
C GLU A 172 1.72 23.54 -13.48
N LYS A 173 1.81 23.70 -14.79
CA LYS A 173 0.72 24.25 -15.60
C LYS A 173 -0.54 23.36 -15.61
N TYR A 174 -0.38 22.06 -15.40
CA TYR A 174 -1.48 21.07 -15.45
C TYR A 174 -1.97 20.62 -14.07
N LYS A 175 -1.39 21.15 -12.98
CA LYS A 175 -1.85 20.85 -11.61
C LYS A 175 -3.17 21.53 -11.24
N ALA A 176 -3.60 22.51 -12.01
CA ALA A 176 -4.78 23.33 -11.71
C ALA A 176 -6.08 22.81 -12.33
N GLU A 177 -6.02 21.73 -13.12
CA GLU A 177 -7.18 21.05 -13.73
C GLU A 177 -7.57 19.80 -12.90
#